data_b59571d7ca7bcf15f497452307a12be2
#
_entry.id   b59571d7ca7bcf15f497452307a12be2
#
_cell.length_a   1.000
_cell.length_b   1.000
_cell.length_c   1.000
_cell.angle_alpha   90.00
_cell.angle_beta   90.00
_cell.angle_gamma   90.00
#
_symmetry.space_group_name_H-M   'P 1'
#
loop_
_entity.id
_entity.type
_entity.pdbx_description
1 polymer ?
#
loop_
_entity_poly.entity_id
_entity_poly.type
_entity_poly.pdbx_seq_one_letter_code
_entity_poly.pdbx_strand_id
1 'polypeptide(L)'
;MLKFFYFITFILLTNFPAISENKTDQLNELFLKLRAEQNIFIASNIQSKIWKLWTTHPSEPTLTELLAEGSYYMSQNQLANAHEMFSKAIELDPNWAEAWNKRATVLYLMGKYELSQNDIDKVLSLEERHFGALSGQGLVQSALKNYQLAIDSYIEAHKIYPAMESPMIMIERLKKLIKNETV
;
A
#
# COMPACT_ATOMS: atom_id res chain seq x y z
N MET A 1 24.68 -24.94 -60.44
CA MET A 1 23.76 -25.32 -59.39
C MET A 1 24.03 -24.42 -58.21
N LEU A 2 23.21 -23.38 -58.03
CA LEU A 2 23.36 -22.37 -56.98
C LEU A 2 22.41 -22.75 -55.82
N LYS A 3 22.96 -23.14 -54.63
CA LYS A 3 22.15 -23.46 -53.43
C LYS A 3 21.87 -22.19 -52.69
N PHE A 4 20.62 -21.71 -52.70
CA PHE A 4 20.14 -20.66 -51.83
C PHE A 4 19.94 -21.21 -50.42
N PHE A 5 20.71 -20.72 -49.45
CA PHE A 5 20.48 -20.91 -48.00
C PHE A 5 19.51 -19.83 -47.54
N TYR A 6 18.28 -20.21 -47.18
CA TYR A 6 17.36 -19.33 -46.46
C TYR A 6 17.74 -19.31 -44.98
N PHE A 7 18.25 -18.18 -44.52
CA PHE A 7 18.39 -17.91 -43.09
C PHE A 7 17.01 -17.48 -42.57
N ILE A 8 16.33 -18.37 -41.82
CA ILE A 8 15.13 -18.00 -41.06
C ILE A 8 15.60 -17.38 -39.76
N THR A 9 15.59 -16.05 -39.68
CA THR A 9 15.77 -15.30 -38.44
C THR A 9 14.50 -15.47 -37.61
N PHE A 10 14.57 -16.27 -36.57
CA PHE A 10 13.53 -16.38 -35.53
C PHE A 10 13.60 -15.13 -34.66
N ILE A 11 12.74 -14.16 -34.94
CA ILE A 11 12.56 -12.99 -34.07
C ILE A 11 11.72 -13.45 -32.86
N LEU A 12 12.39 -13.72 -31.75
CA LEU A 12 11.73 -13.85 -30.44
C LEU A 12 11.17 -12.47 -30.04
N LEU A 13 9.90 -12.23 -30.38
CA LEU A 13 9.13 -11.13 -29.80
C LEU A 13 8.89 -11.43 -28.32
N THR A 14 9.76 -10.94 -27.46
CA THR A 14 9.53 -10.89 -26.02
C THR A 14 8.47 -9.81 -25.76
N ASN A 15 7.20 -10.21 -25.79
CA ASN A 15 6.09 -9.37 -25.35
C ASN A 15 6.01 -9.37 -23.82
N PHE A 16 6.89 -8.63 -23.16
CA PHE A 16 6.73 -8.23 -21.78
C PHE A 16 7.12 -6.75 -21.68
N PRO A 17 6.20 -5.83 -21.64
CA PRO A 17 5.89 -5.01 -20.46
C PRO A 17 4.52 -4.28 -20.45
N ALA A 18 3.60 -4.54 -21.38
CA ALA A 18 2.41 -3.70 -21.55
C ALA A 18 1.47 -3.63 -20.34
N ILE A 19 1.40 -4.68 -19.50
CA ILE A 19 0.45 -4.71 -18.35
C ILE A 19 0.99 -3.89 -17.17
N SER A 20 2.28 -3.96 -16.89
CA SER A 20 2.92 -3.23 -15.77
C SER A 20 2.99 -1.72 -16.04
N GLU A 21 3.33 -1.32 -17.26
CA GLU A 21 3.37 0.08 -17.67
C GLU A 21 1.99 0.73 -17.58
N ASN A 22 0.94 0.04 -18.03
CA ASN A 22 -0.44 0.50 -17.96
C ASN A 22 -0.92 0.70 -16.49
N LYS A 23 -0.55 -0.18 -15.55
CA LYS A 23 -0.93 -0.04 -14.12
C LYS A 23 -0.26 1.17 -13.48
N THR A 24 1.01 1.38 -13.73
CA THR A 24 1.77 2.53 -13.21
C THR A 24 1.21 3.85 -13.72
N ASP A 25 0.89 3.94 -15.01
CA ASP A 25 0.31 5.14 -15.61
C ASP A 25 -1.08 5.43 -15.05
N GLN A 26 -1.91 4.40 -14.88
CA GLN A 26 -3.23 4.54 -14.25
C GLN A 26 -3.11 5.05 -12.80
N LEU A 27 -2.16 4.52 -12.02
CA LEU A 27 -1.91 5.00 -10.66
C LEU A 27 -1.44 6.46 -10.67
N ASN A 28 -0.52 6.84 -11.55
CA ASN A 28 -0.02 8.20 -11.66
C ASN A 28 -1.15 9.18 -11.96
N GLU A 29 -2.03 8.86 -12.90
CA GLU A 29 -3.19 9.68 -13.24
C GLU A 29 -4.16 9.81 -12.06
N LEU A 30 -4.45 8.70 -11.37
CA LEU A 30 -5.34 8.70 -10.20
C LEU A 30 -4.76 9.51 -9.04
N PHE A 31 -3.46 9.44 -8.79
CA PHE A 31 -2.81 10.25 -7.75
C PHE A 31 -2.80 11.74 -8.07
N LEU A 32 -2.61 12.13 -9.33
CA LEU A 32 -2.76 13.53 -9.74
C LEU A 32 -4.17 14.05 -9.46
N LYS A 33 -5.19 13.27 -9.80
CA LYS A 33 -6.59 13.60 -9.52
C LYS A 33 -6.89 13.63 -8.01
N LEU A 34 -6.41 12.63 -7.25
CA LEU A 34 -6.64 12.54 -5.81
C LEU A 34 -6.07 13.75 -5.07
N ARG A 35 -4.87 14.19 -5.44
CA ARG A 35 -4.21 15.34 -4.81
C ARG A 35 -4.93 16.66 -5.07
N ALA A 36 -5.56 16.81 -6.23
CA ALA A 36 -6.28 18.03 -6.62
C ALA A 36 -7.72 18.07 -6.12
N GLU A 37 -8.30 16.92 -5.73
CA GLU A 37 -9.73 16.82 -5.41
C GLU A 37 -10.00 17.18 -3.95
N GLN A 38 -10.95 18.13 -3.76
CA GLN A 38 -11.41 18.58 -2.44
C GLN A 38 -12.79 17.99 -2.07
N ASN A 39 -13.56 17.56 -3.06
CA ASN A 39 -14.84 16.92 -2.81
C ASN A 39 -14.63 15.50 -2.28
N ILE A 40 -15.05 15.25 -1.05
CA ILE A 40 -14.84 13.96 -0.36
C ILE A 40 -15.46 12.77 -1.11
N PHE A 41 -16.61 12.94 -1.76
CA PHE A 41 -17.26 11.85 -2.49
C PHE A 41 -16.51 11.49 -3.78
N ILE A 42 -16.02 12.50 -4.50
CA ILE A 42 -15.22 12.29 -5.71
C ILE A 42 -13.87 11.70 -5.33
N ALA A 43 -13.21 12.25 -4.32
CA ALA A 43 -11.93 11.75 -3.81
C ALA A 43 -12.04 10.30 -3.32
N SER A 44 -13.11 9.92 -2.61
CA SER A 44 -13.38 8.54 -2.19
C SER A 44 -13.53 7.58 -3.38
N ASN A 45 -14.16 8.02 -4.48
CA ASN A 45 -14.26 7.21 -5.70
C ASN A 45 -12.88 6.99 -6.33
N ILE A 46 -12.04 8.04 -6.38
CA ILE A 46 -10.66 7.95 -6.88
C ILE A 46 -9.84 7.00 -5.98
N GLN A 47 -9.93 7.17 -4.66
CA GLN A 47 -9.32 6.30 -3.67
C GLN A 47 -9.67 4.83 -3.90
N SER A 48 -10.95 4.52 -4.12
CA SER A 48 -11.43 3.15 -4.36
C SER A 48 -10.79 2.53 -5.59
N LYS A 49 -10.56 3.32 -6.66
CA LYS A 49 -9.85 2.85 -7.86
C LYS A 49 -8.38 2.56 -7.58
N ILE A 50 -7.70 3.41 -6.79
CA ILE A 50 -6.32 3.18 -6.35
C ILE A 50 -6.24 1.88 -5.54
N TRP A 51 -7.13 1.70 -4.54
CA TRP A 51 -7.18 0.46 -3.75
C TRP A 51 -7.39 -0.76 -4.63
N LYS A 52 -8.30 -0.70 -5.61
CA LYS A 52 -8.51 -1.80 -6.55
C LYS A 52 -7.23 -2.18 -7.30
N LEU A 53 -6.47 -1.19 -7.77
CA LEU A 53 -5.19 -1.44 -8.43
C LEU A 53 -4.17 -2.04 -7.47
N TRP A 54 -4.06 -1.58 -6.25
CA TRP A 54 -3.12 -2.11 -5.27
C TRP A 54 -3.47 -3.53 -4.82
N THR A 55 -4.75 -3.81 -4.56
CA THR A 55 -5.22 -5.11 -4.06
C THR A 55 -5.35 -6.18 -5.15
N THR A 56 -5.21 -5.84 -6.42
CA THR A 56 -5.21 -6.79 -7.54
C THR A 56 -3.77 -7.00 -8.01
N HIS A 57 -3.28 -8.25 -7.91
CA HIS A 57 -1.96 -8.59 -8.43
C HIS A 57 -1.96 -8.54 -9.96
N PRO A 58 -0.92 -7.94 -10.61
CA PRO A 58 -0.95 -7.67 -12.05
C PRO A 58 -0.92 -8.91 -12.94
N SER A 59 -0.33 -10.01 -12.49
CA SER A 59 -0.11 -11.22 -13.30
C SER A 59 -0.59 -12.51 -12.66
N GLU A 60 -0.71 -12.56 -11.31
CA GLU A 60 -0.97 -13.80 -10.58
C GLU A 60 -2.29 -13.72 -9.80
N PRO A 61 -3.40 -14.26 -10.34
CA PRO A 61 -4.71 -14.25 -9.66
C PRO A 61 -4.69 -14.91 -8.29
N THR A 62 -3.89 -15.97 -8.11
CA THR A 62 -3.74 -16.68 -6.83
C THR A 62 -3.21 -15.79 -5.70
N LEU A 63 -2.35 -14.82 -6.01
CA LEU A 63 -1.88 -13.82 -5.04
C LEU A 63 -3.02 -12.89 -4.61
N THR A 64 -3.87 -12.49 -5.55
CA THR A 64 -5.08 -11.70 -5.24
C THR A 64 -6.03 -12.49 -4.33
N GLU A 65 -6.19 -13.80 -4.58
CA GLU A 65 -6.99 -14.69 -3.73
C GLU A 65 -6.41 -14.82 -2.32
N LEU A 66 -5.09 -15.02 -2.17
CA LEU A 66 -4.41 -15.03 -0.87
C LEU A 66 -4.63 -13.73 -0.09
N LEU A 67 -4.56 -12.57 -0.77
CA LEU A 67 -4.81 -11.28 -0.14
C LEU A 67 -6.27 -11.15 0.32
N ALA A 68 -7.21 -11.64 -0.49
CA ALA A 68 -8.63 -11.63 -0.17
C ALA A 68 -8.93 -12.56 1.01
N GLU A 69 -8.36 -13.76 1.03
CA GLU A 69 -8.50 -14.73 2.12
C GLU A 69 -7.92 -14.19 3.43
N GLY A 70 -6.71 -13.62 3.39
CA GLY A 70 -6.11 -12.95 4.56
C GLY A 70 -6.98 -11.80 5.08
N SER A 71 -7.56 -11.01 4.16
CA SER A 71 -8.48 -9.92 4.52
C SER A 71 -9.78 -10.45 5.16
N TYR A 72 -10.29 -11.58 4.69
CA TYR A 72 -11.42 -12.26 5.30
C TYR A 72 -11.08 -12.71 6.72
N TYR A 73 -9.97 -13.41 6.94
CA TYR A 73 -9.52 -13.80 8.29
C TYR A 73 -9.35 -12.59 9.22
N MET A 74 -8.78 -11.50 8.72
CA MET A 74 -8.63 -10.27 9.49
C MET A 74 -10.00 -9.71 9.91
N SER A 75 -11.01 -9.72 9.03
CA SER A 75 -12.38 -9.28 9.34
C SER A 75 -13.07 -10.15 10.40
N GLN A 76 -12.69 -11.42 10.50
CA GLN A 76 -13.15 -12.36 11.54
C GLN A 76 -12.30 -12.31 12.82
N ASN A 77 -11.38 -11.34 12.94
CA ASN A 77 -10.42 -11.23 14.04
C ASN A 77 -9.50 -12.46 14.21
N GLN A 78 -9.34 -13.25 13.13
CA GLN A 78 -8.44 -14.42 13.09
C GLN A 78 -7.04 -13.95 12.64
N LEU A 79 -6.39 -13.13 13.48
CA LEU A 79 -5.18 -12.41 13.12
C LEU A 79 -3.99 -13.33 12.77
N ALA A 80 -3.88 -14.51 13.40
CA ALA A 80 -2.82 -15.47 13.08
C ALA A 80 -2.97 -16.02 11.66
N ASN A 81 -4.18 -16.39 11.26
CA ASN A 81 -4.47 -16.90 9.91
C ASN A 81 -4.28 -15.79 8.86
N ALA A 82 -4.73 -14.57 9.15
CA ALA A 82 -4.50 -13.42 8.27
C ALA A 82 -3.00 -13.16 8.06
N HIS A 83 -2.21 -13.17 9.13
CA HIS A 83 -0.75 -13.01 9.06
C HIS A 83 -0.10 -14.10 8.19
N GLU A 84 -0.54 -15.36 8.30
CA GLU A 84 -0.03 -16.46 7.48
C GLU A 84 -0.32 -16.23 5.99
N MET A 85 -1.55 -15.86 5.63
CA MET A 85 -1.92 -15.62 4.22
C MET A 85 -1.12 -14.47 3.60
N PHE A 86 -0.98 -13.36 4.33
CA PHE A 86 -0.18 -12.24 3.84
C PHE A 86 1.32 -12.57 3.77
N SER A 87 1.83 -13.39 4.69
CA SER A 87 3.21 -13.85 4.63
C SER A 87 3.46 -14.74 3.41
N LYS A 88 2.55 -15.66 3.08
CA LYS A 88 2.61 -16.44 1.83
C LYS A 88 2.59 -15.57 0.58
N ALA A 89 1.74 -14.53 0.56
CA ALA A 89 1.71 -13.60 -0.57
C ALA A 89 3.05 -12.85 -0.73
N ILE A 90 3.67 -12.44 0.38
CA ILE A 90 4.99 -11.78 0.39
C ILE A 90 6.10 -12.72 -0.06
N GLU A 91 6.08 -13.99 0.36
CA GLU A 91 7.07 -15.00 -0.07
C GLU A 91 7.01 -15.24 -1.58
N LEU A 92 5.80 -15.23 -2.17
CA LEU A 92 5.60 -15.43 -3.60
C LEU A 92 5.93 -14.18 -4.43
N ASP A 93 5.59 -12.98 -3.94
CA ASP A 93 6.02 -11.71 -4.55
C ASP A 93 6.40 -10.68 -3.47
N PRO A 94 7.69 -10.56 -3.13
CA PRO A 94 8.18 -9.58 -2.17
C PRO A 94 8.12 -8.13 -2.68
N ASN A 95 7.77 -7.90 -3.95
CA ASN A 95 7.62 -6.57 -4.54
C ASN A 95 6.16 -6.09 -4.58
N TRP A 96 5.22 -6.89 -4.10
CA TRP A 96 3.83 -6.47 -4.01
C TRP A 96 3.55 -5.69 -2.70
N ALA A 97 3.59 -4.37 -2.79
CA ALA A 97 3.47 -3.46 -1.65
C ALA A 97 2.23 -3.74 -0.77
N GLU A 98 1.08 -4.06 -1.38
CA GLU A 98 -0.16 -4.26 -0.65
C GLU A 98 -0.14 -5.50 0.25
N ALA A 99 0.60 -6.55 -0.09
CA ALA A 99 0.76 -7.71 0.78
C ALA A 99 1.47 -7.33 2.10
N TRP A 100 2.53 -6.52 2.01
CA TRP A 100 3.22 -5.95 3.17
C TRP A 100 2.31 -5.03 3.98
N ASN A 101 1.53 -4.15 3.31
CA ASN A 101 0.59 -3.24 3.95
C ASN A 101 -0.48 -3.99 4.77
N LYS A 102 -1.02 -5.07 4.21
CA LYS A 102 -1.99 -5.93 4.92
C LYS A 102 -1.36 -6.61 6.12
N ARG A 103 -0.14 -7.15 5.98
CA ARG A 103 0.55 -7.79 7.10
C ARG A 103 0.92 -6.78 8.19
N ALA A 104 1.37 -5.59 7.82
CA ALA A 104 1.62 -4.49 8.75
C ALA A 104 0.37 -4.17 9.59
N THR A 105 -0.81 -4.10 8.95
CA THR A 105 -2.07 -3.86 9.64
C THR A 105 -2.37 -4.97 10.66
N VAL A 106 -2.18 -6.23 10.29
CA VAL A 106 -2.37 -7.37 11.21
C VAL A 106 -1.38 -7.31 12.37
N LEU A 107 -0.12 -7.02 12.11
CA LEU A 107 0.91 -6.89 13.14
C LEU A 107 0.58 -5.77 14.14
N TYR A 108 0.09 -4.63 13.63
CA TYR A 108 -0.42 -3.55 14.49
C TYR A 108 -1.56 -4.02 15.39
N LEU A 109 -2.56 -4.72 14.84
CA LEU A 109 -3.69 -5.27 15.60
C LEU A 109 -3.26 -6.32 16.64
N MET A 110 -2.16 -7.02 16.39
CA MET A 110 -1.53 -7.95 17.33
C MET A 110 -0.66 -7.25 18.40
N GLY A 111 -0.53 -5.92 18.37
CA GLY A 111 0.35 -5.15 19.25
C GLY A 111 1.84 -5.27 18.95
N LYS A 112 2.21 -5.82 17.78
CA LYS A 112 3.60 -6.02 17.34
C LYS A 112 4.06 -4.81 16.54
N TYR A 113 4.17 -3.66 17.21
CA TYR A 113 4.32 -2.35 16.56
C TYR A 113 5.63 -2.22 15.78
N GLU A 114 6.76 -2.71 16.33
CA GLU A 114 8.05 -2.65 15.64
C GLU A 114 8.08 -3.50 14.37
N LEU A 115 7.45 -4.68 14.39
CA LEU A 115 7.33 -5.52 13.20
C LEU A 115 6.39 -4.89 12.17
N SER A 116 5.30 -4.25 12.63
CA SER A 116 4.41 -3.48 11.77
C SER A 116 5.16 -2.33 11.08
N GLN A 117 6.02 -1.60 11.83
CA GLN A 117 6.84 -0.53 11.25
C GLN A 117 7.78 -1.05 10.16
N ASN A 118 8.45 -2.17 10.39
CA ASN A 118 9.34 -2.77 9.38
C ASN A 118 8.61 -3.12 8.07
N ASP A 119 7.38 -3.64 8.18
CA ASP A 119 6.55 -3.92 7.02
C ASP A 119 6.11 -2.63 6.31
N ILE A 120 5.74 -1.59 7.07
CA ILE A 120 5.40 -0.27 6.53
C ILE A 120 6.58 0.35 5.77
N ASP A 121 7.79 0.27 6.33
CA ASP A 121 9.00 0.77 5.67
C ASP A 121 9.20 0.08 4.32
N LYS A 122 8.91 -1.23 4.25
CA LYS A 122 8.94 -1.96 2.99
C LYS A 122 7.87 -1.49 2.02
N VAL A 123 6.63 -1.24 2.48
CA VAL A 123 5.56 -0.67 1.64
C VAL A 123 6.01 0.64 1.02
N LEU A 124 6.52 1.58 1.85
CA LEU A 124 6.91 2.92 1.42
C LEU A 124 8.14 2.91 0.51
N SER A 125 9.00 1.90 0.62
CA SER A 125 10.11 1.69 -0.33
C SER A 125 9.64 1.21 -1.71
N LEU A 126 8.47 0.55 -1.80
CA LEU A 126 7.87 0.05 -3.04
C LEU A 126 6.87 1.03 -3.66
N GLU A 127 6.14 1.78 -2.84
CA GLU A 127 5.17 2.81 -3.23
C GLU A 127 5.17 3.93 -2.18
N GLU A 128 5.96 4.96 -2.41
CA GLU A 128 6.10 6.11 -1.48
C GLU A 128 4.80 6.88 -1.25
N ARG A 129 3.85 6.79 -2.20
CA ARG A 129 2.54 7.46 -2.15
C ARG A 129 1.46 6.62 -1.46
N HIS A 130 1.85 5.54 -0.79
CA HIS A 130 0.87 4.64 -0.16
C HIS A 130 0.25 5.30 1.07
N PHE A 131 -0.78 6.14 0.88
CA PHE A 131 -1.43 6.93 1.96
C PHE A 131 -1.98 6.06 3.08
N GLY A 132 -2.37 4.81 2.81
CA GLY A 132 -2.77 3.84 3.84
C GLY A 132 -1.60 3.43 4.74
N ALA A 133 -0.42 3.17 4.16
CA ALA A 133 0.78 2.84 4.91
C ALA A 133 1.29 4.04 5.73
N LEU A 134 1.29 5.26 5.15
CA LEU A 134 1.62 6.49 5.88
C LEU A 134 0.67 6.72 7.07
N SER A 135 -0.64 6.51 6.89
CA SER A 135 -1.60 6.58 7.99
C SER A 135 -1.36 5.49 9.03
N GLY A 136 -1.04 4.26 8.58
CA GLY A 136 -0.64 3.14 9.44
C GLY A 136 0.63 3.44 10.23
N GLN A 137 1.64 4.08 9.60
CA GLN A 137 2.84 4.54 10.28
C GLN A 137 2.50 5.54 11.40
N GLY A 138 1.60 6.48 11.12
CA GLY A 138 1.10 7.40 12.15
C GLY A 138 0.47 6.68 13.34
N LEU A 139 -0.31 5.61 13.11
CA LEU A 139 -0.87 4.79 14.18
C LEU A 139 0.21 4.03 14.96
N VAL A 140 1.15 3.40 14.28
CA VAL A 140 2.26 2.66 14.90
C VAL A 140 3.13 3.59 15.74
N GLN A 141 3.55 4.73 15.19
CA GLN A 141 4.37 5.70 15.91
C GLN A 141 3.63 6.32 17.11
N SER A 142 2.31 6.50 17.00
CA SER A 142 1.48 6.91 18.14
C SER A 142 1.46 5.86 19.25
N ALA A 143 1.33 4.57 18.90
CA ALA A 143 1.35 3.47 19.87
C ALA A 143 2.73 3.33 20.55
N LEU A 144 3.81 3.62 19.83
CA LEU A 144 5.19 3.67 20.33
C LEU A 144 5.50 4.97 21.10
N LYS A 145 4.52 5.88 21.23
CA LYS A 145 4.66 7.22 21.84
C LYS A 145 5.64 8.16 21.13
N ASN A 146 5.98 7.89 19.91
CA ASN A 146 6.79 8.73 19.03
C ASN A 146 5.88 9.78 18.34
N TYR A 147 5.25 10.63 19.14
CA TYR A 147 4.14 11.49 18.68
C TYR A 147 4.53 12.45 17.54
N GLN A 148 5.77 12.96 17.53
CA GLN A 148 6.21 13.82 16.43
C GLN A 148 6.34 13.06 15.12
N LEU A 149 6.92 11.86 15.12
CA LEU A 149 6.99 11.00 13.94
C LEU A 149 5.61 10.59 13.43
N ALA A 150 4.65 10.37 14.36
CA ALA A 150 3.28 10.09 13.99
C ALA A 150 2.63 11.29 13.28
N ILE A 151 2.84 12.51 13.79
CA ILE A 151 2.35 13.75 13.15
C ILE A 151 2.93 13.90 11.75
N ASP A 152 4.24 13.71 11.59
CA ASP A 152 4.92 13.82 10.31
C ASP A 152 4.36 12.82 9.29
N SER A 153 4.12 11.57 9.70
CA SER A 153 3.51 10.53 8.85
C SER A 153 2.08 10.90 8.41
N TYR A 154 1.26 11.45 9.31
CA TYR A 154 -0.09 11.91 8.96
C TYR A 154 -0.06 13.13 8.03
N ILE A 155 0.91 14.03 8.19
CA ILE A 155 1.10 15.15 7.27
C ILE A 155 1.40 14.64 5.85
N GLU A 156 2.30 13.66 5.70
CA GLU A 156 2.62 13.09 4.40
C GLU A 156 1.40 12.37 3.79
N ALA A 157 0.62 11.62 4.58
CA ALA A 157 -0.62 11.01 4.10
C ALA A 157 -1.61 12.07 3.58
N HIS A 158 -1.77 13.18 4.33
CA HIS A 158 -2.67 14.28 3.95
C HIS A 158 -2.20 15.02 2.70
N LYS A 159 -0.89 15.18 2.47
CA LYS A 159 -0.37 15.77 1.22
C LYS A 159 -0.75 14.96 -0.02
N ILE A 160 -0.82 13.63 0.12
CA ILE A 160 -1.19 12.74 -0.98
C ILE A 160 -2.70 12.72 -1.19
N TYR A 161 -3.46 12.72 -0.08
CA TYR A 161 -4.91 12.65 -0.09
C TYR A 161 -5.52 13.74 0.80
N PRO A 162 -5.61 15.00 0.31
CA PRO A 162 -6.05 16.15 1.11
C PRO A 162 -7.50 16.04 1.62
N ALA A 163 -8.40 15.40 0.85
CA ALA A 163 -9.78 15.20 1.27
C ALA A 163 -9.96 14.10 2.35
N MET A 164 -8.87 13.41 2.77
CA MET A 164 -8.92 12.46 3.88
C MET A 164 -8.85 13.20 5.21
N GLU A 165 -9.95 13.19 5.97
CA GLU A 165 -10.04 13.94 7.23
C GLU A 165 -9.26 13.30 8.40
N SER A 166 -9.16 11.97 8.42
CA SER A 166 -8.59 11.23 9.56
C SER A 166 -7.17 11.65 9.94
N PRO A 167 -6.21 11.93 9.03
CA PRO A 167 -4.89 12.42 9.39
C PRO A 167 -4.93 13.73 10.16
N MET A 168 -5.74 14.69 9.72
CA MET A 168 -5.84 16.00 10.39
C MET A 168 -6.43 15.89 11.80
N ILE A 169 -7.44 15.02 11.99
CA ILE A 169 -8.01 14.74 13.30
C ILE A 169 -6.94 14.14 14.24
N MET A 170 -6.14 13.21 13.73
CA MET A 170 -5.08 12.57 14.51
C MET A 170 -3.95 13.55 14.87
N ILE A 171 -3.55 14.40 13.94
CA ILE A 171 -2.56 15.46 14.20
C ILE A 171 -3.00 16.36 15.35
N GLU A 172 -4.24 16.83 15.34
CA GLU A 172 -4.76 17.69 16.40
C GLU A 172 -4.84 16.98 17.75
N ARG A 173 -5.18 15.68 17.78
CA ARG A 173 -5.15 14.87 19.00
C ARG A 173 -3.74 14.73 19.56
N LEU A 174 -2.77 14.43 18.73
CA LEU A 174 -1.37 14.25 19.12
C LEU A 174 -0.75 15.53 19.63
N LYS A 175 -1.01 16.68 18.97
CA LYS A 175 -0.57 18.00 19.45
C LYS A 175 -1.10 18.31 20.86
N LYS A 176 -2.36 17.95 21.14
CA LYS A 176 -2.93 18.12 22.49
C LYS A 176 -2.26 17.21 23.52
N LEU A 177 -1.94 15.96 23.14
CA LEU A 177 -1.21 15.04 24.03
C LEU A 177 0.17 15.57 24.38
N ILE A 178 0.96 15.98 23.39
CA ILE A 178 2.30 16.56 23.59
C ILE A 178 2.23 17.76 24.54
N LYS A 179 1.26 18.67 24.31
CA LYS A 179 1.09 19.84 25.17
C LYS A 179 0.81 19.49 26.62
N ASN A 180 0.00 18.45 26.86
CA ASN A 180 -0.38 18.03 28.22
C ASN A 180 0.76 17.31 28.97
N GLU A 181 1.69 16.66 28.24
CA GLU A 181 2.86 16.00 28.82
C GLU A 181 3.99 16.99 29.18
N THR A 182 3.94 18.20 28.66
CA THR A 182 4.96 19.24 28.89
C THR A 182 4.58 20.25 30.01
N VAL A 183 3.43 20.08 30.66
CA VAL A 183 2.94 20.86 31.78
C VAL A 183 3.01 20.06 33.07
#